data_d60d276f6f84e76bd3bf4b5a33e03d95
#
_entry.id   d60d276f6f84e76bd3bf4b5a33e03d95
#
_cell.length_a   1.000
_cell.length_b   1.000
_cell.length_c   1.000
_cell.angle_alpha   90.00
_cell.angle_beta   90.00
_cell.angle_gamma   90.00
#
_symmetry.space_group_name_H-M   'P 1'
#
loop_
_entity.id
_entity.type
_entity.pdbx_description
1 polymer ?
#
loop_
_entity_poly.entity_id
_entity_poly.type
_entity_poly.pdbx_seq_one_letter_code
_entity_poly.pdbx_strand_id
1 'polypeptide(L)'
;MATGSTTLAKTGKFGDLRRRLVFLLLALVVYRIGAHIPVPGIDPAQLEQMFKGQAGGGGILGLFNMFSGGALKRFTVFALGIMPYISASIIMQLMTYVVPSFEQLKKEGEAGRRKVTAYTRYGTLGLAIFQAMGIALALESQAGLVISPGMGFRLTAVVSLVAGTMFLMWLGEQITERGLGNGISILIFAGIAAGLPNAVGGLLELVRTGAMNILVALFIIVLVGLVTFAVVFVERGQRKILVNYARRQVGNKVYGGQSSHLPLKLNMAGVIPPIFASSIILLPTTIVSWVSTGDSTRWLRDIASALSPGQPIYVALYAAAIVFFCFFYTALVFNSRETADNLKKSGAFIPGIRPGDQTARYIDKILLRLTLAGAVYITAVCLLPEFLILKYNVPFYFGGTSLLIIVVVTMDFMAQVQNYMMSQQYESLLKKANFKS
;
A
#
# COMPACT_ATOMS: atom_id res chain seq x y z
N MET A 1 21.46 49.46 -12.03
CA MET A 1 20.63 48.69 -11.07
C MET A 1 19.69 47.75 -11.82
N ALA A 2 20.14 46.60 -12.32
CA ALA A 2 19.30 45.64 -13.05
C ALA A 2 19.91 44.20 -12.94
N THR A 3 20.20 43.74 -11.73
CA THR A 3 20.70 42.36 -11.50
C THR A 3 19.92 41.56 -10.50
N GLY A 4 18.78 42.08 -9.98
CA GLY A 4 17.97 41.41 -8.98
C GLY A 4 16.81 40.56 -9.51
N SER A 5 16.36 40.74 -10.77
CA SER A 5 15.15 40.10 -11.29
C SER A 5 15.37 38.74 -11.97
N THR A 6 16.60 38.41 -12.36
CA THR A 6 16.91 37.16 -13.08
C THR A 6 17.14 35.95 -12.16
N THR A 7 17.48 36.17 -10.90
CA THR A 7 17.66 35.09 -9.89
C THR A 7 16.32 34.60 -9.33
N LEU A 8 15.35 35.48 -9.13
CA LEU A 8 13.99 35.13 -8.67
C LEU A 8 13.21 34.30 -9.71
N ALA A 9 13.40 34.53 -11.00
CA ALA A 9 12.74 33.77 -12.07
C ALA A 9 13.29 32.35 -12.24
N LYS A 10 14.56 32.09 -11.88
CA LYS A 10 15.14 30.73 -11.89
C LYS A 10 14.75 29.91 -10.68
N THR A 11 14.52 30.55 -9.53
CA THR A 11 14.06 29.87 -8.30
C THR A 11 12.59 29.47 -8.38
N GLY A 12 11.77 30.17 -9.19
CA GLY A 12 10.33 29.90 -9.36
C GLY A 12 10.00 28.62 -10.14
N LYS A 13 10.93 28.11 -10.99
CA LYS A 13 10.66 26.95 -11.87
C LYS A 13 10.63 25.60 -11.14
N PHE A 14 11.33 25.45 -10.03
CA PHE A 14 11.35 24.23 -9.21
C PHE A 14 10.87 24.48 -7.77
N GLY A 15 10.40 25.68 -7.48
CA GLY A 15 10.00 26.08 -6.13
C GLY A 15 8.85 25.26 -5.58
N ASP A 16 7.86 24.96 -6.39
CA ASP A 16 6.70 24.20 -5.97
C ASP A 16 7.03 22.70 -5.77
N LEU A 17 7.81 22.10 -6.68
CA LEU A 17 8.28 20.71 -6.51
C LEU A 17 9.13 20.58 -5.25
N ARG A 18 10.07 21.53 -5.03
CA ARG A 18 10.89 21.55 -3.82
C ARG A 18 10.05 21.68 -2.56
N ARG A 19 9.04 22.55 -2.56
CA ARG A 19 8.11 22.73 -1.43
C ARG A 19 7.37 21.44 -1.11
N ARG A 20 6.86 20.72 -2.12
CA ARG A 20 6.17 19.43 -1.97
C ARG A 20 7.10 18.34 -1.46
N LEU A 21 8.34 18.26 -1.97
CA LEU A 21 9.34 17.31 -1.48
C LEU A 21 9.77 17.61 -0.04
N VAL A 22 10.00 18.87 0.30
CA VAL A 22 10.35 19.26 1.69
C VAL A 22 9.20 18.94 2.64
N PHE A 23 7.96 19.21 2.24
CA PHE A 23 6.79 18.84 3.03
C PHE A 23 6.71 17.33 3.26
N LEU A 24 6.94 16.53 2.22
CA LEU A 24 6.97 15.07 2.32
C LEU A 24 8.06 14.60 3.29
N LEU A 25 9.28 15.11 3.17
CA LEU A 25 10.38 14.75 4.07
C LEU A 25 10.07 15.13 5.52
N LEU A 26 9.53 16.32 5.78
CA LEU A 26 9.11 16.73 7.12
C LEU A 26 8.01 15.83 7.68
N ALA A 27 7.03 15.45 6.86
CA ALA A 27 5.97 14.52 7.27
C ALA A 27 6.54 13.14 7.64
N LEU A 28 7.53 12.62 6.89
CA LEU A 28 8.21 11.37 7.22
C LEU A 28 9.05 11.47 8.51
N VAL A 29 9.68 12.62 8.78
CA VAL A 29 10.38 12.87 10.04
C VAL A 29 9.38 12.85 11.21
N VAL A 30 8.23 13.52 11.09
CA VAL A 30 7.18 13.52 12.12
C VAL A 30 6.67 12.08 12.36
N TYR A 31 6.41 11.33 11.28
CA TYR A 31 6.05 9.91 11.38
C TYR A 31 7.11 9.12 12.16
N ARG A 32 8.38 9.33 11.85
CA ARG A 32 9.47 8.60 12.50
C ARG A 32 9.62 8.95 13.98
N ILE A 33 9.46 10.21 14.35
CA ILE A 33 9.46 10.66 15.76
C ILE A 33 8.31 9.98 16.52
N GLY A 34 7.09 10.01 16.00
CA GLY A 34 5.92 9.40 16.65
C GLY A 34 6.03 7.87 16.80
N ALA A 35 6.74 7.19 15.89
CA ALA A 35 7.03 5.77 16.01
C ALA A 35 8.03 5.42 17.13
N HIS A 36 8.54 6.41 17.89
CA HIS A 36 9.42 6.22 19.04
C HIS A 36 8.83 6.73 20.35
N ILE A 37 7.63 7.32 20.33
CA ILE A 37 6.94 7.80 21.54
C ILE A 37 6.20 6.61 22.18
N PRO A 38 6.68 6.05 23.31
CA PRO A 38 6.03 4.91 23.96
C PRO A 38 4.71 5.31 24.62
N VAL A 39 3.75 4.39 24.64
CA VAL A 39 2.53 4.54 25.41
C VAL A 39 2.87 4.28 26.89
N PRO A 40 2.45 5.14 27.81
CA PRO A 40 2.74 4.97 29.24
C PRO A 40 2.03 3.74 29.83
N GLY A 41 2.66 3.12 30.84
CA GLY A 41 2.10 1.99 31.60
C GLY A 41 2.60 0.61 31.21
N ILE A 42 3.57 0.50 30.29
CA ILE A 42 4.22 -0.76 29.90
C ILE A 42 5.71 -0.71 30.23
N ASP A 43 6.27 -1.87 30.65
CA ASP A 43 7.70 -2.06 30.82
C ASP A 43 8.37 -2.37 29.48
N PRO A 44 9.23 -1.47 28.94
CA PRO A 44 9.86 -1.66 27.65
C PRO A 44 10.81 -2.88 27.63
N ALA A 45 11.44 -3.20 28.74
CA ALA A 45 12.42 -4.29 28.81
C ALA A 45 11.74 -5.67 28.71
N GLN A 46 10.62 -5.84 29.39
CA GLN A 46 9.84 -7.08 29.31
C GLN A 46 9.17 -7.24 27.94
N LEU A 47 8.68 -6.15 27.37
CA LEU A 47 8.12 -6.17 26.01
C LEU A 47 9.17 -6.59 24.98
N GLU A 48 10.40 -6.10 25.07
CA GLU A 48 11.49 -6.49 24.18
C GLU A 48 11.88 -7.97 24.34
N GLN A 49 11.89 -8.48 25.57
CA GLN A 49 12.15 -9.91 25.84
C GLN A 49 11.04 -10.80 25.25
N MET A 50 9.77 -10.40 25.36
CA MET A 50 8.66 -11.12 24.76
C MET A 50 8.80 -11.22 23.24
N PHE A 51 9.14 -10.13 22.56
CA PHE A 51 9.37 -10.15 21.11
C PHE A 51 10.64 -10.91 20.71
N LYS A 52 11.67 -10.98 21.57
CA LYS A 52 12.86 -11.81 21.36
C LYS A 52 12.59 -13.31 21.62
N GLY A 53 11.76 -13.62 22.62
CA GLY A 53 11.40 -15.01 22.96
C GLY A 53 10.49 -15.69 21.93
N GLN A 54 9.67 -14.90 21.23
CA GLN A 54 8.93 -15.33 20.04
C GLN A 54 9.82 -15.27 18.79
N ALA A 55 11.05 -15.67 18.90
CA ALA A 55 12.17 -15.50 17.96
C ALA A 55 12.03 -16.22 16.60
N GLY A 56 10.86 -16.27 16.08
CA GLY A 56 10.63 -16.62 14.69
C GLY A 56 9.93 -15.52 13.90
N GLY A 57 9.56 -14.39 14.51
CA GLY A 57 8.97 -13.23 13.79
C GLY A 57 7.74 -13.53 12.92
N GLY A 58 7.31 -14.77 12.84
CA GLY A 58 6.35 -15.26 11.87
C GLY A 58 4.89 -15.25 12.35
N GLY A 59 4.61 -14.68 13.51
CA GLY A 59 3.24 -14.55 13.99
C GLY A 59 2.52 -13.30 13.44
N ILE A 60 1.24 -13.23 13.68
CA ILE A 60 0.37 -12.08 13.33
C ILE A 60 0.96 -10.76 13.85
N LEU A 61 1.51 -10.76 15.09
CA LEU A 61 2.17 -9.59 15.67
C LEU A 61 3.41 -9.13 14.88
N GLY A 62 4.14 -10.07 14.24
CA GLY A 62 5.26 -9.74 13.35
C GLY A 62 4.82 -8.97 12.11
N LEU A 63 3.69 -9.35 11.50
CA LEU A 63 3.12 -8.62 10.37
C LEU A 63 2.67 -7.21 10.77
N PHE A 64 1.97 -7.06 11.89
CA PHE A 64 1.61 -5.73 12.40
C PHE A 64 2.85 -4.87 12.68
N ASN A 65 3.87 -5.45 13.28
CA ASN A 65 5.11 -4.76 13.58
C ASN A 65 5.85 -4.30 12.32
N MET A 66 5.78 -5.10 11.25
CA MET A 66 6.36 -4.76 9.95
C MET A 66 5.66 -3.54 9.32
N PHE A 67 4.32 -3.54 9.28
CA PHE A 67 3.53 -2.43 8.72
C PHE A 67 3.59 -1.17 9.57
N SER A 68 3.79 -1.29 10.89
CA SER A 68 3.95 -0.16 11.81
C SER A 68 5.38 0.37 11.89
N GLY A 69 6.33 -0.22 11.14
CA GLY A 69 7.73 0.22 11.16
C GLY A 69 8.47 -0.02 12.48
N GLY A 70 8.12 -1.10 13.19
CA GLY A 70 8.69 -1.44 14.49
C GLY A 70 8.02 -0.73 15.68
N ALA A 71 6.94 0.00 15.44
CA ALA A 71 6.22 0.74 16.47
C ALA A 71 5.52 -0.18 17.48
N LEU A 72 5.03 -1.36 17.05
CA LEU A 72 4.39 -2.33 17.93
C LEU A 72 5.39 -2.97 18.91
N LYS A 73 6.60 -3.28 18.47
CA LYS A 73 7.66 -3.84 19.32
C LYS A 73 8.04 -2.92 20.49
N ARG A 74 7.82 -1.63 20.35
CA ARG A 74 8.07 -0.61 21.37
C ARG A 74 6.80 -0.12 22.04
N PHE A 75 5.64 -0.64 21.62
CA PHE A 75 4.32 -0.18 22.02
C PHE A 75 4.19 1.34 22.01
N THR A 76 4.44 1.92 20.85
CA THR A 76 4.36 3.36 20.66
C THR A 76 2.94 3.80 20.30
N VAL A 77 2.70 5.10 20.29
CA VAL A 77 1.42 5.71 19.89
C VAL A 77 1.01 5.26 18.48
N PHE A 78 1.96 4.92 17.61
CA PHE A 78 1.71 4.40 16.26
C PHE A 78 1.75 2.87 16.15
N ALA A 79 1.57 2.14 17.25
CA ALA A 79 1.64 0.66 17.24
C ALA A 79 0.60 0.00 16.33
N LEU A 80 -0.61 0.54 16.23
CA LEU A 80 -1.63 0.10 15.27
C LEU A 80 -1.29 0.47 13.82
N GLY A 81 -0.41 1.46 13.61
CA GLY A 81 -0.06 1.97 12.30
C GLY A 81 -1.28 2.49 11.54
N ILE A 82 -1.26 2.26 10.22
CA ILE A 82 -2.32 2.68 9.28
C ILE A 82 -3.31 1.55 8.97
N MET A 83 -3.14 0.36 9.60
CA MET A 83 -3.94 -0.84 9.31
C MET A 83 -5.44 -0.66 9.52
N PRO A 84 -5.94 0.01 10.61
CA PRO A 84 -7.37 0.24 10.78
C PRO A 84 -7.98 1.05 9.63
N TYR A 85 -7.24 2.02 9.11
CA TYR A 85 -7.67 2.82 7.97
C TYR A 85 -7.73 1.99 6.67
N ILE A 86 -6.73 1.14 6.42
CA ILE A 86 -6.73 0.27 5.25
C ILE A 86 -7.95 -0.65 5.29
N SER A 87 -8.20 -1.30 6.42
CA SER A 87 -9.35 -2.18 6.61
C SER A 87 -10.68 -1.45 6.42
N ALA A 88 -10.83 -0.26 7.00
CA ALA A 88 -12.03 0.58 6.82
C ALA A 88 -12.22 1.00 5.35
N SER A 89 -11.14 1.37 4.67
CA SER A 89 -11.17 1.75 3.26
C SER A 89 -11.59 0.59 2.36
N ILE A 90 -11.10 -0.62 2.64
CA ILE A 90 -11.52 -1.84 1.92
C ILE A 90 -13.01 -2.10 2.11
N ILE A 91 -13.47 -2.09 3.36
CA ILE A 91 -14.87 -2.32 3.70
C ILE A 91 -15.75 -1.30 2.98
N MET A 92 -15.39 -0.02 3.03
CA MET A 92 -16.16 1.03 2.35
C MET A 92 -16.13 0.89 0.82
N GLN A 93 -15.00 0.49 0.23
CA GLN A 93 -14.93 0.21 -1.21
C GLN A 93 -15.81 -0.97 -1.59
N LEU A 94 -15.83 -2.06 -0.84
CA LEU A 94 -16.73 -3.18 -1.05
C LEU A 94 -18.19 -2.75 -0.91
N MET A 95 -18.53 -1.97 0.11
CA MET A 95 -19.88 -1.46 0.35
C MET A 95 -20.41 -0.60 -0.81
N THR A 96 -19.53 0.17 -1.48
CA THR A 96 -19.96 0.96 -2.67
C THR A 96 -20.38 0.10 -3.87
N TYR A 97 -20.10 -1.21 -3.87
CA TYR A 97 -20.55 -2.14 -4.91
C TYR A 97 -21.72 -3.00 -4.47
N VAL A 98 -21.79 -3.34 -3.18
CA VAL A 98 -22.82 -4.25 -2.65
C VAL A 98 -24.08 -3.49 -2.28
N VAL A 99 -23.96 -2.27 -1.77
CA VAL A 99 -25.10 -1.49 -1.26
C VAL A 99 -25.50 -0.40 -2.24
N PRO A 100 -26.74 -0.44 -2.79
CA PRO A 100 -27.20 0.51 -3.80
C PRO A 100 -27.10 1.99 -3.37
N SER A 101 -27.31 2.27 -2.08
CA SER A 101 -27.22 3.63 -1.54
C SER A 101 -25.80 4.22 -1.67
N PHE A 102 -24.77 3.40 -1.47
CA PHE A 102 -23.37 3.83 -1.64
C PHE A 102 -22.97 3.92 -3.12
N GLU A 103 -23.56 3.09 -3.99
CA GLU A 103 -23.36 3.20 -5.43
C GLU A 103 -23.90 4.54 -5.96
N GLN A 104 -25.06 4.98 -5.45
CA GLN A 104 -25.62 6.29 -5.81
C GLN A 104 -24.71 7.44 -5.38
N LEU A 105 -24.16 7.38 -4.15
CA LEU A 105 -23.18 8.35 -3.68
C LEU A 105 -21.95 8.45 -4.60
N LYS A 106 -21.48 7.32 -5.13
CA LYS A 106 -20.36 7.32 -6.10
C LYS A 106 -20.73 8.06 -7.40
N LYS A 107 -22.00 8.01 -7.83
CA LYS A 107 -22.50 8.70 -9.02
C LYS A 107 -22.73 10.20 -8.80
N GLU A 108 -22.86 10.68 -7.54
CA GLU A 108 -22.97 12.12 -7.20
C GLU A 108 -21.67 12.91 -7.42
N GLY A 109 -20.59 12.28 -7.87
CA GLY A 109 -19.31 12.93 -8.15
C GLY A 109 -18.54 13.35 -6.88
N GLU A 110 -18.01 14.59 -6.85
CA GLU A 110 -17.17 15.09 -5.75
C GLU A 110 -17.88 15.13 -4.38
N ALA A 111 -19.18 15.50 -4.36
CA ALA A 111 -19.95 15.56 -3.12
C ALA A 111 -20.14 14.17 -2.50
N GLY A 112 -20.48 13.17 -3.31
CA GLY A 112 -20.60 11.79 -2.86
C GLY A 112 -19.26 11.19 -2.41
N ARG A 113 -18.18 11.50 -3.12
CA ARG A 113 -16.83 11.06 -2.75
C ARG A 113 -16.40 11.58 -1.38
N ARG A 114 -16.72 12.85 -1.05
CA ARG A 114 -16.47 13.42 0.29
C ARG A 114 -17.24 12.67 1.39
N LYS A 115 -18.49 12.29 1.13
CA LYS A 115 -19.30 11.50 2.09
C LYS A 115 -18.69 10.11 2.31
N VAL A 116 -18.29 9.42 1.25
CA VAL A 116 -17.63 8.10 1.37
C VAL A 116 -16.33 8.20 2.16
N THR A 117 -15.53 9.25 1.93
CA THR A 117 -14.31 9.50 2.72
C THR A 117 -14.64 9.75 4.20
N ALA A 118 -15.69 10.50 4.51
CA ALA A 118 -16.14 10.71 5.90
C ALA A 118 -16.54 9.39 6.58
N TYR A 119 -17.31 8.52 5.89
CA TYR A 119 -17.65 7.20 6.41
C TYR A 119 -16.42 6.31 6.61
N THR A 120 -15.43 6.38 5.72
CA THR A 120 -14.16 5.68 5.90
C THR A 120 -13.44 6.15 7.18
N ARG A 121 -13.42 7.45 7.47
CA ARG A 121 -12.83 7.98 8.71
C ARG A 121 -13.56 7.49 9.96
N TYR A 122 -14.90 7.47 9.95
CA TYR A 122 -15.69 6.92 11.08
C TYR A 122 -15.46 5.42 11.24
N GLY A 123 -15.41 4.67 10.12
CA GLY A 123 -15.06 3.25 10.15
C GLY A 123 -13.66 2.99 10.70
N THR A 124 -12.70 3.83 10.35
CA THR A 124 -11.33 3.78 10.89
C THR A 124 -11.33 3.99 12.40
N LEU A 125 -12.07 4.99 12.90
CA LEU A 125 -12.18 5.26 14.32
C LEU A 125 -12.76 4.05 15.07
N GLY A 126 -13.85 3.47 14.57
CA GLY A 126 -14.48 2.28 15.18
C GLY A 126 -13.54 1.07 15.21
N LEU A 127 -12.88 0.76 14.10
CA LEU A 127 -11.91 -0.34 14.02
C LEU A 127 -10.68 -0.09 14.89
N ALA A 128 -10.18 1.15 14.95
CA ALA A 128 -9.05 1.51 15.79
C ALA A 128 -9.36 1.33 17.29
N ILE A 129 -10.55 1.75 17.76
CA ILE A 129 -10.98 1.52 19.14
C ILE A 129 -11.05 0.03 19.44
N PHE A 130 -11.66 -0.74 18.54
CA PHE A 130 -11.80 -2.17 18.71
C PHE A 130 -10.44 -2.89 18.77
N GLN A 131 -9.54 -2.60 17.83
CA GLN A 131 -8.20 -3.17 17.79
C GLN A 131 -7.33 -2.73 18.97
N ALA A 132 -7.39 -1.44 19.36
CA ALA A 132 -6.67 -0.90 20.52
C ALA A 132 -7.10 -1.59 21.83
N MET A 133 -8.41 -1.79 22.02
CA MET A 133 -8.95 -2.51 23.17
C MET A 133 -8.44 -3.94 23.23
N GLY A 134 -8.44 -4.64 22.10
CA GLY A 134 -7.95 -6.00 22.03
C GLY A 134 -6.46 -6.13 22.35
N ILE A 135 -5.63 -5.24 21.81
CA ILE A 135 -4.20 -5.23 22.13
C ILE A 135 -3.98 -4.91 23.61
N ALA A 136 -4.70 -3.93 24.18
CA ALA A 136 -4.60 -3.58 25.60
C ALA A 136 -4.95 -4.77 26.50
N LEU A 137 -6.01 -5.52 26.19
CA LEU A 137 -6.41 -6.72 26.92
C LEU A 137 -5.39 -7.86 26.78
N ALA A 138 -4.87 -8.07 25.55
CA ALA A 138 -3.85 -9.07 25.29
C ALA A 138 -2.55 -8.81 26.05
N LEU A 139 -2.13 -7.54 26.17
CA LEU A 139 -0.93 -7.16 26.94
C LEU A 139 -1.17 -7.28 28.46
N GLU A 140 -2.36 -6.95 28.92
CA GLU A 140 -2.72 -7.07 30.35
C GLU A 140 -2.81 -8.53 30.80
N SER A 141 -3.16 -9.46 29.92
CA SER A 141 -3.20 -10.89 30.22
C SER A 141 -1.81 -11.49 30.47
N GLN A 142 -0.75 -10.79 30.12
CA GLN A 142 0.63 -11.22 30.34
C GLN A 142 1.18 -10.66 31.66
N ALA A 143 1.50 -11.55 32.58
CA ALA A 143 1.99 -11.16 33.91
C ALA A 143 3.29 -10.34 33.82
N GLY A 144 3.30 -9.18 34.48
CA GLY A 144 4.47 -8.32 34.63
C GLY A 144 4.74 -7.34 33.47
N LEU A 145 4.00 -7.41 32.36
CA LEU A 145 4.22 -6.54 31.22
C LEU A 145 3.63 -5.12 31.46
N VAL A 146 2.49 -5.06 32.13
CA VAL A 146 1.79 -3.83 32.50
C VAL A 146 2.12 -3.47 33.95
N ILE A 147 2.62 -2.25 34.18
CA ILE A 147 3.04 -1.76 35.51
C ILE A 147 1.86 -1.69 36.46
N SER A 148 0.72 -1.21 35.99
CA SER A 148 -0.53 -1.10 36.77
C SER A 148 -1.71 -1.59 35.93
N PRO A 149 -2.05 -2.90 35.99
CA PRO A 149 -3.19 -3.44 35.25
C PRO A 149 -4.49 -2.85 35.79
N GLY A 150 -5.44 -2.59 34.88
CA GLY A 150 -6.76 -2.07 35.22
C GLY A 150 -7.34 -1.10 34.22
N MET A 151 -8.53 -0.56 34.52
CA MET A 151 -9.28 0.31 33.62
C MET A 151 -8.49 1.57 33.20
N GLY A 152 -7.65 2.11 34.10
CA GLY A 152 -6.79 3.25 33.82
C GLY A 152 -5.81 2.99 32.68
N PHE A 153 -5.10 1.84 32.70
CA PHE A 153 -4.20 1.44 31.63
C PHE A 153 -4.97 1.22 30.31
N ARG A 154 -6.10 0.50 30.35
CA ARG A 154 -6.92 0.24 29.15
C ARG A 154 -7.35 1.54 28.47
N LEU A 155 -7.90 2.49 29.24
CA LEU A 155 -8.32 3.79 28.70
C LEU A 155 -7.13 4.58 28.11
N THR A 156 -6.01 4.65 28.83
CA THR A 156 -4.81 5.35 28.34
C THR A 156 -4.26 4.72 27.08
N ALA A 157 -4.17 3.40 27.01
CA ALA A 157 -3.70 2.67 25.85
C ALA A 157 -4.63 2.89 24.64
N VAL A 158 -5.95 2.72 24.84
CA VAL A 158 -6.93 2.89 23.76
C VAL A 158 -6.91 4.31 23.22
N VAL A 159 -6.97 5.34 24.08
CA VAL A 159 -6.96 6.74 23.65
C VAL A 159 -5.66 7.08 22.93
N SER A 160 -4.51 6.64 23.42
CA SER A 160 -3.21 6.89 22.80
C SER A 160 -3.08 6.24 21.43
N LEU A 161 -3.46 4.97 21.29
CA LEU A 161 -3.39 4.22 20.04
C LEU A 161 -4.37 4.75 18.99
N VAL A 162 -5.60 5.08 19.40
CA VAL A 162 -6.61 5.66 18.52
C VAL A 162 -6.18 7.04 18.04
N ALA A 163 -5.70 7.89 18.94
CA ALA A 163 -5.17 9.22 18.58
C ALA A 163 -4.02 9.10 17.58
N GLY A 164 -3.10 8.14 17.79
CA GLY A 164 -1.99 7.86 16.86
C GLY A 164 -2.48 7.42 15.48
N THR A 165 -3.43 6.50 15.41
CA THR A 165 -4.00 6.03 14.15
C THR A 165 -4.72 7.15 13.39
N MET A 166 -5.53 7.95 14.08
CA MET A 166 -6.22 9.10 13.47
C MET A 166 -5.25 10.16 12.98
N PHE A 167 -4.17 10.39 13.71
CA PHE A 167 -3.10 11.29 13.29
C PHE A 167 -2.38 10.78 12.04
N LEU A 168 -2.05 9.48 11.98
CA LEU A 168 -1.43 8.88 10.79
C LEU A 168 -2.34 8.94 9.56
N MET A 169 -3.64 8.71 9.73
CA MET A 169 -4.62 8.87 8.67
C MET A 169 -4.62 10.32 8.14
N TRP A 170 -4.72 11.31 9.04
CA TRP A 170 -4.67 12.72 8.68
C TRP A 170 -3.34 13.09 8.00
N LEU A 171 -2.22 12.59 8.52
CA LEU A 171 -0.90 12.83 7.93
C LEU A 171 -0.81 12.26 6.51
N GLY A 172 -1.33 11.05 6.27
CA GLY A 172 -1.41 10.43 4.94
C GLY A 172 -2.25 11.25 3.96
N GLU A 173 -3.39 11.78 4.41
CA GLU A 173 -4.22 12.69 3.60
C GLU A 173 -3.47 13.99 3.27
N GLN A 174 -2.79 14.60 4.24
CA GLN A 174 -1.98 15.81 4.01
C GLN A 174 -0.83 15.57 3.03
N ILE A 175 -0.16 14.41 3.10
CA ILE A 175 0.88 14.04 2.13
C ILE A 175 0.28 13.91 0.72
N THR A 176 -0.91 13.33 0.60
CA THR A 176 -1.61 13.19 -0.69
C THR A 176 -2.01 14.53 -1.28
N GLU A 177 -2.50 15.47 -0.46
CA GLU A 177 -2.97 16.78 -0.90
C GLU A 177 -1.82 17.76 -1.20
N ARG A 178 -0.84 17.83 -0.32
CA ARG A 178 0.23 18.86 -0.35
C ARG A 178 1.59 18.33 -0.77
N GLY A 179 1.79 17.01 -0.72
CA GLY A 179 3.03 16.36 -1.11
C GLY A 179 3.02 15.85 -2.55
N LEU A 180 3.66 14.73 -2.77
CA LEU A 180 3.73 13.98 -4.02
C LEU A 180 3.35 12.54 -3.73
N GLY A 181 2.48 11.97 -4.55
CA GLY A 181 2.13 10.56 -4.41
C GLY A 181 0.93 10.28 -3.51
N ASN A 182 0.66 8.98 -3.34
CA ASN A 182 -0.33 8.51 -2.38
C ASN A 182 0.31 8.49 -0.98
N GLY A 183 -0.11 9.41 -0.10
CA GLY A 183 0.48 9.56 1.24
C GLY A 183 0.39 8.31 2.09
N ILE A 184 -0.68 7.54 1.96
CA ILE A 184 -0.86 6.28 2.71
C ILE A 184 0.16 5.25 2.28
N SER A 185 0.35 5.07 0.96
CA SER A 185 1.36 4.16 0.41
C SER A 185 2.78 4.56 0.82
N ILE A 186 3.05 5.86 0.87
CA ILE A 186 4.35 6.39 1.30
C ILE A 186 4.59 6.15 2.80
N LEU A 187 3.57 6.28 3.65
CA LEU A 187 3.69 5.98 5.08
C LEU A 187 3.95 4.48 5.32
N ILE A 188 3.26 3.60 4.58
CA ILE A 188 3.50 2.15 4.62
C ILE A 188 4.93 1.85 4.17
N PHE A 189 5.35 2.43 3.04
CA PHE A 189 6.72 2.33 2.54
C PHE A 189 7.75 2.77 3.59
N ALA A 190 7.55 3.92 4.24
CA ALA A 190 8.45 4.44 5.26
C ALA A 190 8.54 3.50 6.48
N GLY A 191 7.41 2.89 6.89
CA GLY A 191 7.39 1.88 7.93
C GLY A 191 8.24 0.66 7.58
N ILE A 192 8.03 0.10 6.40
CA ILE A 192 8.75 -1.09 5.93
C ILE A 192 10.23 -0.77 5.70
N ALA A 193 10.54 0.34 5.03
CA ALA A 193 11.92 0.75 4.76
C ALA A 193 12.74 0.98 6.04
N ALA A 194 12.10 1.44 7.11
CA ALA A 194 12.74 1.59 8.41
C ALA A 194 13.18 0.26 9.06
N GLY A 195 12.58 -0.85 8.66
CA GLY A 195 12.96 -2.21 9.09
C GLY A 195 14.17 -2.79 8.34
N LEU A 196 14.49 -2.25 7.14
CA LEU A 196 15.55 -2.77 6.27
C LEU A 196 16.93 -2.88 6.96
N PRO A 197 17.45 -1.84 7.64
CA PRO A 197 18.75 -1.93 8.29
C PRO A 197 18.81 -3.03 9.34
N ASN A 198 17.72 -3.22 10.11
CA ASN A 198 17.65 -4.27 11.13
C ASN A 198 17.61 -5.66 10.51
N ALA A 199 16.95 -5.83 9.38
CA ALA A 199 16.89 -7.09 8.66
C ALA A 199 18.26 -7.49 8.10
N VAL A 200 19.00 -6.54 7.51
CA VAL A 200 20.37 -6.76 7.04
C VAL A 200 21.30 -7.06 8.22
N GLY A 201 21.20 -6.30 9.32
CA GLY A 201 21.95 -6.54 10.54
C GLY A 201 21.70 -7.91 11.13
N GLY A 202 20.44 -8.35 11.18
CA GLY A 202 20.06 -9.68 11.65
C GLY A 202 20.62 -10.83 10.79
N LEU A 203 20.63 -10.65 9.46
CA LEU A 203 21.22 -11.62 8.54
C LEU A 203 22.73 -11.76 8.79
N LEU A 204 23.45 -10.62 8.94
CA LEU A 204 24.87 -10.64 9.23
C LEU A 204 25.21 -11.26 10.60
N GLU A 205 24.35 -11.01 11.60
CA GLU A 205 24.50 -11.62 12.94
C GLU A 205 24.36 -13.14 12.90
N LEU A 206 23.40 -13.68 12.12
CA LEU A 206 23.22 -15.12 11.93
C LEU A 206 24.43 -15.77 11.26
N VAL A 207 25.05 -15.09 10.32
CA VAL A 207 26.30 -15.56 9.69
C VAL A 207 27.44 -15.51 10.71
N ARG A 208 27.53 -14.42 11.51
CA ARG A 208 28.57 -14.25 12.53
C ARG A 208 28.47 -15.30 13.64
N THR A 209 27.28 -15.64 14.07
CA THR A 209 27.03 -16.65 15.12
C THR A 209 27.16 -18.08 14.62
N GLY A 210 27.37 -18.30 13.32
CA GLY A 210 27.43 -19.63 12.71
C GLY A 210 26.08 -20.34 12.58
N ALA A 211 24.98 -19.68 12.94
CA ALA A 211 23.63 -20.22 12.80
C ALA A 211 23.21 -20.38 11.33
N MET A 212 23.85 -19.64 10.43
CA MET A 212 23.62 -19.70 8.99
C MET A 212 24.95 -19.78 8.22
N ASN A 213 24.98 -20.66 7.21
CA ASN A 213 26.15 -20.73 6.32
C ASN A 213 26.25 -19.47 5.45
N ILE A 214 27.44 -18.96 5.28
CA ILE A 214 27.73 -17.76 4.45
C ILE A 214 27.23 -17.92 3.01
N LEU A 215 27.27 -19.13 2.44
CA LEU A 215 26.77 -19.43 1.10
C LEU A 215 25.25 -19.25 1.00
N VAL A 216 24.51 -19.63 2.06
CA VAL A 216 23.05 -19.45 2.13
C VAL A 216 22.72 -17.97 2.22
N ALA A 217 23.45 -17.20 3.04
CA ALA A 217 23.24 -15.74 3.14
C ALA A 217 23.52 -15.05 1.79
N LEU A 218 24.57 -15.43 1.08
CA LEU A 218 24.88 -14.91 -0.25
C LEU A 218 23.78 -15.26 -1.26
N PHE A 219 23.30 -16.53 -1.24
CA PHE A 219 22.18 -16.96 -2.08
C PHE A 219 20.93 -16.12 -1.84
N ILE A 220 20.60 -15.81 -0.58
CA ILE A 220 19.45 -14.98 -0.21
C ILE A 220 19.59 -13.56 -0.78
N ILE A 221 20.77 -12.94 -0.64
CA ILE A 221 21.01 -11.59 -1.17
C ILE A 221 20.85 -11.55 -2.70
N VAL A 222 21.42 -12.55 -3.40
CA VAL A 222 21.28 -12.67 -4.85
C VAL A 222 19.81 -12.89 -5.25
N LEU A 223 19.09 -13.74 -4.50
CA LEU A 223 17.69 -14.01 -4.74
C LEU A 223 16.83 -12.76 -4.57
N VAL A 224 17.03 -11.98 -3.49
CA VAL A 224 16.33 -10.69 -3.28
C VAL A 224 16.61 -9.72 -4.42
N GLY A 225 17.86 -9.64 -4.88
CA GLY A 225 18.23 -8.82 -6.04
C GLY A 225 17.51 -9.26 -7.32
N LEU A 226 17.46 -10.56 -7.59
CA LEU A 226 16.80 -11.13 -8.75
C LEU A 226 15.27 -10.90 -8.70
N VAL A 227 14.65 -11.11 -7.55
CA VAL A 227 13.20 -10.84 -7.35
C VAL A 227 12.92 -9.35 -7.54
N THR A 228 13.73 -8.47 -6.96
CA THR A 228 13.61 -7.02 -7.15
C THR A 228 13.68 -6.65 -8.63
N PHE A 229 14.65 -7.19 -9.36
CA PHE A 229 14.77 -6.98 -10.81
C PHE A 229 13.53 -7.47 -11.56
N ALA A 230 13.04 -8.68 -11.25
CA ALA A 230 11.84 -9.23 -11.88
C ALA A 230 10.60 -8.37 -11.60
N VAL A 231 10.44 -7.88 -10.35
CA VAL A 231 9.36 -6.97 -9.96
C VAL A 231 9.41 -5.68 -10.78
N VAL A 232 10.57 -5.03 -10.85
CA VAL A 232 10.75 -3.79 -11.64
C VAL A 232 10.47 -4.04 -13.13
N PHE A 233 10.90 -5.17 -13.66
CA PHE A 233 10.66 -5.53 -15.06
C PHE A 233 9.18 -5.70 -15.37
N VAL A 234 8.43 -6.44 -14.55
CA VAL A 234 7.00 -6.67 -14.74
C VAL A 234 6.19 -5.39 -14.53
N GLU A 235 6.49 -4.61 -13.47
CA GLU A 235 5.76 -3.36 -13.17
C GLU A 235 5.96 -2.27 -14.24
N ARG A 236 7.10 -2.26 -14.94
CA ARG A 236 7.33 -1.39 -16.10
C ARG A 236 6.65 -1.88 -17.36
N GLY A 237 6.23 -3.15 -17.38
CA GLY A 237 5.59 -3.78 -18.52
C GLY A 237 4.23 -3.12 -18.85
N GLN A 238 4.04 -2.73 -20.11
CA GLN A 238 2.79 -2.15 -20.60
C GLN A 238 2.37 -2.79 -21.92
N ARG A 239 1.09 -3.15 -22.01
CA ARG A 239 0.46 -3.53 -23.27
C ARG A 239 -0.03 -2.26 -23.98
N LYS A 240 0.57 -1.89 -25.09
CA LYS A 240 0.17 -0.76 -25.92
C LYS A 240 -0.85 -1.22 -26.95
N ILE A 241 -2.09 -0.70 -26.88
CA ILE A 241 -3.14 -0.93 -27.88
C ILE A 241 -3.10 0.23 -28.87
N LEU A 242 -2.97 -0.07 -30.16
CA LEU A 242 -2.98 0.94 -31.22
C LEU A 242 -4.37 1.57 -31.33
N VAL A 243 -4.42 2.88 -31.31
CA VAL A 243 -5.63 3.68 -31.46
C VAL A 243 -5.40 4.70 -32.57
N ASN A 244 -6.26 4.70 -33.58
CA ASN A 244 -6.19 5.63 -34.70
C ASN A 244 -7.28 6.69 -34.55
N TYR A 245 -6.92 7.95 -34.81
CA TYR A 245 -7.86 9.03 -34.89
C TYR A 245 -8.32 9.23 -36.35
N ALA A 246 -9.61 9.48 -36.54
CA ALA A 246 -10.15 9.77 -37.88
C ALA A 246 -9.50 11.01 -38.47
N ARG A 247 -9.22 10.99 -39.78
CA ARG A 247 -8.74 12.16 -40.50
C ARG A 247 -9.83 13.23 -40.47
N ARG A 248 -9.50 14.44 -40.03
CA ARG A 248 -10.39 15.59 -40.10
C ARG A 248 -9.99 16.51 -41.25
N GLN A 249 -10.93 16.78 -42.14
CA GLN A 249 -10.77 17.79 -43.16
C GLN A 249 -11.47 19.06 -42.69
N VAL A 250 -10.73 20.15 -42.59
CA VAL A 250 -11.28 21.49 -42.26
C VAL A 250 -10.92 22.41 -43.43
N GLY A 251 -11.91 22.64 -44.30
CA GLY A 251 -11.68 23.34 -45.56
C GLY A 251 -10.75 22.55 -46.49
N ASN A 252 -9.76 23.24 -47.10
CA ASN A 252 -8.76 22.63 -47.98
C ASN A 252 -7.57 21.95 -47.25
N LYS A 253 -7.53 21.98 -45.90
CA LYS A 253 -6.46 21.36 -45.12
C LYS A 253 -6.93 20.04 -44.53
N VAL A 254 -6.23 18.97 -44.91
CA VAL A 254 -6.41 17.62 -44.35
C VAL A 254 -5.44 17.47 -43.19
N TYR A 255 -5.97 17.42 -41.96
CA TYR A 255 -5.19 17.04 -40.79
C TYR A 255 -5.09 15.52 -40.81
N GLY A 256 -3.86 15.01 -40.98
CA GLY A 256 -3.58 13.58 -41.00
C GLY A 256 -4.00 12.90 -39.71
N GLY A 257 -4.62 11.72 -39.82
CA GLY A 257 -4.94 10.90 -38.64
C GLY A 257 -3.67 10.55 -37.87
N GLN A 258 -3.60 10.99 -36.63
CA GLN A 258 -2.52 10.60 -35.74
C GLN A 258 -2.82 9.22 -35.16
N SER A 259 -1.84 8.33 -35.17
CA SER A 259 -1.90 7.08 -34.43
C SER A 259 -1.35 7.30 -33.03
N SER A 260 -2.09 6.89 -32.03
CA SER A 260 -1.69 6.91 -30.63
C SER A 260 -1.79 5.52 -30.04
N HIS A 261 -1.33 5.33 -28.83
CA HIS A 261 -1.39 4.07 -28.13
C HIS A 261 -2.09 4.24 -26.79
N LEU A 262 -3.02 3.34 -26.48
CA LEU A 262 -3.60 3.21 -25.14
C LEU A 262 -2.70 2.27 -24.33
N PRO A 263 -1.94 2.78 -23.34
CA PRO A 263 -1.08 1.95 -22.51
C PRO A 263 -1.90 1.29 -21.40
N LEU A 264 -1.88 -0.04 -21.32
CA LEU A 264 -2.42 -0.81 -20.21
C LEU A 264 -1.26 -1.44 -19.45
N LYS A 265 -1.13 -1.16 -18.15
CA LYS A 265 -0.10 -1.79 -17.30
C LYS A 265 -0.33 -3.30 -17.20
N LEU A 266 0.72 -4.11 -17.13
CA LEU A 266 0.63 -5.55 -16.86
C LEU A 266 -0.01 -5.81 -15.51
N ASN A 267 0.39 -5.04 -14.50
CA ASN A 267 -0.23 -5.04 -13.19
C ASN A 267 -1.06 -3.76 -13.02
N MET A 268 -2.37 -3.82 -13.30
CA MET A 268 -3.28 -2.70 -13.11
C MET A 268 -3.66 -2.49 -11.64
N ALA A 269 -3.61 -3.56 -10.86
CA ALA A 269 -3.99 -3.55 -9.46
C ALA A 269 -2.89 -3.01 -8.52
N GLY A 270 -1.63 -2.98 -8.98
CA GLY A 270 -0.50 -2.51 -8.18
C GLY A 270 -0.25 -3.36 -6.93
N VAL A 271 0.10 -2.72 -5.82
CA VAL A 271 0.39 -3.36 -4.52
C VAL A 271 -0.84 -3.49 -3.62
N ILE A 272 -1.99 -3.00 -4.04
CA ILE A 272 -3.18 -2.93 -3.20
C ILE A 272 -3.74 -4.33 -2.87
N PRO A 273 -3.82 -5.30 -3.80
CA PRO A 273 -4.37 -6.62 -3.52
C PRO A 273 -3.65 -7.39 -2.39
N PRO A 274 -2.32 -7.48 -2.34
CA PRO A 274 -1.63 -8.11 -1.21
C PRO A 274 -1.87 -7.42 0.13
N ILE A 275 -1.95 -6.09 0.14
CA ILE A 275 -2.26 -5.32 1.35
C ILE A 275 -3.68 -5.64 1.83
N PHE A 276 -4.64 -5.72 0.91
CA PHE A 276 -6.01 -6.06 1.21
C PHE A 276 -6.14 -7.50 1.71
N ALA A 277 -5.49 -8.45 1.05
CA ALA A 277 -5.49 -9.84 1.44
C ALA A 277 -4.93 -10.03 2.86
N SER A 278 -3.79 -9.41 3.18
CA SER A 278 -3.20 -9.45 4.53
C SER A 278 -4.10 -8.80 5.57
N SER A 279 -4.70 -7.65 5.28
CA SER A 279 -5.58 -6.95 6.22
C SER A 279 -6.85 -7.73 6.54
N ILE A 280 -7.46 -8.38 5.55
CA ILE A 280 -8.67 -9.20 5.76
C ILE A 280 -8.37 -10.47 6.57
N ILE A 281 -7.23 -11.12 6.32
CA ILE A 281 -6.86 -12.30 7.10
C ILE A 281 -6.49 -11.93 8.54
N LEU A 282 -5.89 -10.76 8.75
CA LEU A 282 -5.52 -10.29 10.09
C LEU A 282 -6.73 -9.94 10.97
N LEU A 283 -7.85 -9.48 10.40
CA LEU A 283 -9.04 -9.12 11.19
C LEU A 283 -9.63 -10.30 11.98
N PRO A 284 -9.98 -11.46 11.36
CA PRO A 284 -10.50 -12.60 12.09
C PRO A 284 -9.50 -13.17 13.10
N THR A 285 -8.22 -13.23 12.73
CA THR A 285 -7.18 -13.80 13.60
C THR A 285 -6.94 -12.97 14.85
N THR A 286 -7.02 -11.62 14.74
CA THR A 286 -6.95 -10.72 15.91
C THR A 286 -8.18 -10.89 16.79
N ILE A 287 -9.39 -10.95 16.23
CA ILE A 287 -10.63 -11.15 17.00
C ILE A 287 -10.56 -12.47 17.78
N VAL A 288 -10.15 -13.54 17.12
CA VAL A 288 -10.01 -14.88 17.75
C VAL A 288 -8.98 -14.86 18.87
N SER A 289 -7.84 -14.21 18.70
CA SER A 289 -6.80 -14.12 19.73
C SER A 289 -7.29 -13.41 21.01
N TRP A 290 -8.30 -12.54 20.92
CA TRP A 290 -8.88 -11.83 22.07
C TRP A 290 -9.98 -12.60 22.78
N VAL A 291 -10.81 -13.31 22.00
CA VAL A 291 -11.97 -14.06 22.55
C VAL A 291 -11.51 -15.40 23.15
N SER A 292 -10.37 -15.92 22.73
CA SER A 292 -9.92 -17.27 23.08
C SER A 292 -9.23 -17.42 24.45
N THR A 293 -9.64 -16.65 25.46
CA THR A 293 -9.10 -16.73 26.84
C THR A 293 -9.70 -17.85 27.70
N GLY A 294 -10.73 -18.58 27.23
CA GLY A 294 -11.42 -19.65 27.97
C GLY A 294 -11.21 -21.05 27.40
N ASP A 295 -11.44 -22.09 28.21
CA ASP A 295 -11.37 -23.50 27.79
C ASP A 295 -12.44 -23.89 26.77
N SER A 296 -13.58 -23.21 26.74
CA SER A 296 -14.67 -23.41 25.80
C SER A 296 -14.38 -22.94 24.37
N THR A 297 -13.25 -22.26 24.17
CA THR A 297 -12.87 -21.64 22.88
C THR A 297 -11.71 -22.33 22.16
N ARG A 298 -11.45 -23.62 22.49
CA ARG A 298 -10.35 -24.39 21.85
C ARG A 298 -10.44 -24.44 20.34
N TRP A 299 -11.62 -24.64 19.78
CA TRP A 299 -11.84 -24.66 18.33
C TRP A 299 -11.47 -23.32 17.65
N LEU A 300 -11.66 -22.19 18.35
CA LEU A 300 -11.23 -20.87 17.84
C LEU A 300 -9.70 -20.75 17.81
N ARG A 301 -8.99 -21.30 18.82
CA ARG A 301 -7.52 -21.35 18.81
C ARG A 301 -6.98 -22.21 17.69
N ASP A 302 -7.63 -23.35 17.42
CA ASP A 302 -7.24 -24.24 16.32
C ASP A 302 -7.39 -23.54 14.97
N ILE A 303 -8.46 -22.78 14.78
CA ILE A 303 -8.65 -21.92 13.58
C ILE A 303 -7.56 -20.84 13.54
N ALA A 304 -7.30 -20.14 14.63
CA ALA A 304 -6.27 -19.08 14.67
C ALA A 304 -4.88 -19.65 14.40
N SER A 305 -4.57 -20.83 14.93
CA SER A 305 -3.29 -21.51 14.66
C SER A 305 -3.16 -21.94 13.19
N ALA A 306 -4.24 -22.43 12.58
CA ALA A 306 -4.28 -22.80 11.17
C ALA A 306 -4.17 -21.58 10.23
N LEU A 307 -4.64 -20.41 10.67
CA LEU A 307 -4.53 -19.13 9.97
C LEU A 307 -3.23 -18.37 10.30
N SER A 308 -2.32 -18.97 11.06
CA SER A 308 -1.03 -18.34 11.35
C SER A 308 -0.10 -18.38 10.12
N PRO A 309 0.73 -17.34 9.91
CA PRO A 309 1.74 -17.33 8.84
C PRO A 309 2.63 -18.57 8.90
N GLY A 310 2.90 -19.18 7.74
CA GLY A 310 3.66 -20.41 7.63
C GLY A 310 2.82 -21.69 7.62
N GLN A 311 1.51 -21.64 7.86
CA GLN A 311 0.64 -22.81 7.72
C GLN A 311 0.14 -22.97 6.28
N PRO A 312 -0.02 -24.21 5.76
CA PRO A 312 -0.49 -24.42 4.39
C PRO A 312 -1.85 -23.80 4.09
N ILE A 313 -2.75 -23.82 5.07
CA ILE A 313 -4.09 -23.22 4.96
C ILE A 313 -3.99 -21.69 4.81
N TYR A 314 -3.12 -21.07 5.61
CA TYR A 314 -2.84 -19.63 5.49
C TYR A 314 -2.32 -19.27 4.09
N VAL A 315 -1.33 -20.02 3.59
CA VAL A 315 -0.72 -19.80 2.27
C VAL A 315 -1.77 -19.93 1.16
N ALA A 316 -2.62 -20.96 1.20
CA ALA A 316 -3.67 -21.18 0.22
C ALA A 316 -4.73 -20.07 0.25
N LEU A 317 -5.19 -19.69 1.45
CA LEU A 317 -6.18 -18.63 1.64
C LEU A 317 -5.62 -17.26 1.21
N TYR A 318 -4.37 -16.99 1.55
CA TYR A 318 -3.68 -15.76 1.17
C TYR A 318 -3.51 -15.65 -0.34
N ALA A 319 -3.10 -16.73 -1.01
CA ALA A 319 -3.02 -16.79 -2.47
C ALA A 319 -4.38 -16.55 -3.14
N ALA A 320 -5.43 -17.23 -2.65
CA ALA A 320 -6.79 -17.05 -3.14
C ALA A 320 -7.31 -15.61 -2.94
N ALA A 321 -7.04 -15.02 -1.78
CA ALA A 321 -7.39 -13.65 -1.48
C ALA A 321 -6.66 -12.64 -2.40
N ILE A 322 -5.36 -12.82 -2.64
CA ILE A 322 -4.61 -11.97 -3.58
C ILE A 322 -5.23 -12.03 -4.98
N VAL A 323 -5.51 -13.23 -5.49
CA VAL A 323 -6.12 -13.41 -6.82
C VAL A 323 -7.49 -12.73 -6.87
N PHE A 324 -8.35 -12.97 -5.87
CA PHE A 324 -9.66 -12.33 -5.77
C PHE A 324 -9.55 -10.81 -5.79
N PHE A 325 -8.68 -10.23 -4.96
CA PHE A 325 -8.53 -8.77 -4.90
C PHE A 325 -7.87 -8.19 -6.14
N CYS A 326 -7.03 -8.91 -6.86
CA CYS A 326 -6.51 -8.47 -8.16
C CYS A 326 -7.63 -8.24 -9.17
N PHE A 327 -8.54 -9.21 -9.32
CA PHE A 327 -9.68 -9.07 -10.22
C PHE A 327 -10.67 -8.01 -9.75
N PHE A 328 -10.99 -8.02 -8.46
CA PHE A 328 -11.90 -7.07 -7.85
C PHE A 328 -11.40 -5.62 -8.03
N TYR A 329 -10.15 -5.36 -7.68
CA TYR A 329 -9.58 -4.02 -7.76
C TYR A 329 -9.41 -3.52 -9.20
N THR A 330 -9.03 -4.39 -10.12
CA THR A 330 -8.94 -4.04 -11.54
C THR A 330 -10.31 -3.65 -12.10
N ALA A 331 -11.36 -4.38 -11.76
CA ALA A 331 -12.74 -4.04 -12.15
C ALA A 331 -13.22 -2.73 -11.54
N LEU A 332 -12.71 -2.38 -10.34
CA LEU A 332 -13.05 -1.16 -9.62
C LEU A 332 -12.40 0.10 -10.22
N VAL A 333 -11.13 -0.03 -10.60
CA VAL A 333 -10.32 1.12 -11.06
C VAL A 333 -10.52 1.39 -12.54
N PHE A 334 -10.74 0.38 -13.34
CA PHE A 334 -10.84 0.52 -14.79
C PHE A 334 -12.23 0.20 -15.33
N ASN A 335 -12.89 1.21 -15.88
CA ASN A 335 -14.18 1.07 -16.53
C ASN A 335 -13.99 1.03 -18.06
N SER A 336 -14.06 -0.18 -18.64
CA SER A 336 -13.85 -0.40 -20.07
C SER A 336 -14.92 0.26 -20.93
N ARG A 337 -16.18 0.35 -20.45
CA ARG A 337 -17.26 1.02 -21.17
C ARG A 337 -17.03 2.53 -21.27
N GLU A 338 -16.71 3.15 -20.15
CA GLU A 338 -16.41 4.58 -20.11
C GLU A 338 -15.20 4.94 -20.98
N THR A 339 -14.16 4.10 -20.97
CA THR A 339 -12.98 4.25 -21.82
C THR A 339 -13.35 4.13 -23.30
N ALA A 340 -14.17 3.14 -23.68
CA ALA A 340 -14.64 2.96 -25.05
C ALA A 340 -15.52 4.12 -25.53
N ASP A 341 -16.40 4.65 -24.66
CA ASP A 341 -17.24 5.81 -24.94
C ASP A 341 -16.40 7.09 -25.10
N ASN A 342 -15.39 7.28 -24.27
CA ASN A 342 -14.46 8.40 -24.39
C ASN A 342 -13.64 8.34 -25.71
N LEU A 343 -13.18 7.14 -26.11
CA LEU A 343 -12.55 6.94 -27.40
C LEU A 343 -13.50 7.27 -28.56
N LYS A 344 -14.76 6.81 -28.47
CA LYS A 344 -15.79 7.10 -29.47
C LYS A 344 -16.07 8.60 -29.58
N LYS A 345 -16.23 9.29 -28.44
CA LYS A 345 -16.46 10.75 -28.39
C LYS A 345 -15.29 11.55 -28.98
N SER A 346 -14.05 11.10 -28.78
CA SER A 346 -12.85 11.73 -29.34
C SER A 346 -12.60 11.37 -30.82
N GLY A 347 -13.45 10.56 -31.45
CA GLY A 347 -13.27 10.11 -32.83
C GLY A 347 -12.12 9.12 -33.00
N ALA A 348 -11.71 8.49 -31.93
CA ALA A 348 -10.65 7.49 -31.91
C ALA A 348 -11.25 6.07 -32.02
N PHE A 349 -10.56 5.19 -32.73
CA PHE A 349 -10.98 3.80 -32.93
C PHE A 349 -9.80 2.85 -32.93
N ILE A 350 -10.06 1.61 -32.52
CA ILE A 350 -9.08 0.52 -32.61
C ILE A 350 -9.21 -0.12 -34.01
N PRO A 351 -8.13 -0.26 -34.78
CA PRO A 351 -8.19 -0.88 -36.10
C PRO A 351 -8.85 -2.26 -36.06
N GLY A 352 -9.82 -2.49 -36.96
CA GLY A 352 -10.56 -3.76 -37.07
C GLY A 352 -11.68 -3.96 -36.03
N ILE A 353 -11.96 -2.98 -35.14
CA ILE A 353 -13.00 -3.11 -34.12
C ILE A 353 -13.97 -1.92 -34.22
N ARG A 354 -15.28 -2.20 -34.19
CA ARG A 354 -16.29 -1.13 -34.19
C ARG A 354 -16.25 -0.31 -32.91
N PRO A 355 -16.26 1.04 -32.98
CA PRO A 355 -16.33 1.91 -31.80
C PRO A 355 -17.59 1.65 -30.97
N GLY A 356 -17.47 1.68 -29.65
CA GLY A 356 -18.54 1.45 -28.69
C GLY A 356 -18.44 0.09 -27.97
N ASP A 357 -19.54 -0.66 -27.83
CA ASP A 357 -19.60 -1.88 -27.03
C ASP A 357 -18.59 -2.97 -27.46
N GLN A 358 -18.29 -3.09 -28.75
CA GLN A 358 -17.28 -4.06 -29.22
C GLN A 358 -15.88 -3.67 -28.75
N THR A 359 -15.57 -2.37 -28.74
CA THR A 359 -14.32 -1.85 -28.20
C THR A 359 -14.23 -2.11 -26.68
N ALA A 360 -15.32 -1.90 -25.95
CA ALA A 360 -15.38 -2.21 -24.52
C ALA A 360 -15.10 -3.69 -24.24
N ARG A 361 -15.79 -4.60 -24.93
CA ARG A 361 -15.58 -6.05 -24.79
C ARG A 361 -14.15 -6.49 -25.16
N TYR A 362 -13.54 -5.87 -26.15
CA TYR A 362 -12.16 -6.15 -26.52
C TYR A 362 -11.18 -5.72 -25.43
N ILE A 363 -11.36 -4.53 -24.89
CA ILE A 363 -10.55 -4.00 -23.76
C ILE A 363 -10.74 -4.90 -22.53
N ASP A 364 -11.97 -5.29 -22.18
CA ASP A 364 -12.26 -6.21 -21.08
C ASP A 364 -11.53 -7.54 -21.22
N LYS A 365 -11.54 -8.13 -22.43
CA LYS A 365 -10.83 -9.39 -22.68
C LYS A 365 -9.32 -9.27 -22.50
N ILE A 366 -8.74 -8.13 -22.87
CA ILE A 366 -7.30 -7.87 -22.66
C ILE A 366 -7.03 -7.67 -21.18
N LEU A 367 -7.83 -6.86 -20.49
CA LEU A 367 -7.70 -6.61 -19.05
C LEU A 367 -7.77 -7.89 -18.25
N LEU A 368 -8.73 -8.76 -18.54
CA LEU A 368 -8.88 -10.03 -17.83
C LEU A 368 -7.63 -10.91 -17.95
N ARG A 369 -7.02 -10.95 -19.14
CA ARG A 369 -5.77 -11.68 -19.36
C ARG A 369 -4.58 -11.04 -18.66
N LEU A 370 -4.49 -9.71 -18.69
CA LEU A 370 -3.42 -8.96 -17.99
C LEU A 370 -3.56 -9.12 -16.47
N THR A 371 -4.78 -9.03 -15.95
CA THR A 371 -5.07 -9.22 -14.51
C THR A 371 -4.72 -10.63 -14.06
N LEU A 372 -5.02 -11.66 -14.86
CA LEU A 372 -4.64 -13.03 -14.53
C LEU A 372 -3.10 -13.17 -14.46
N ALA A 373 -2.38 -12.67 -15.47
CA ALA A 373 -0.92 -12.70 -15.46
C ALA A 373 -0.33 -11.91 -14.28
N GLY A 374 -0.89 -10.73 -13.99
CA GLY A 374 -0.54 -9.91 -12.83
C GLY A 374 -0.81 -10.60 -11.50
N ALA A 375 -1.97 -11.26 -11.37
CA ALA A 375 -2.33 -12.00 -10.16
C ALA A 375 -1.38 -13.17 -9.88
N VAL A 376 -1.04 -13.96 -10.90
CA VAL A 376 -0.07 -15.06 -10.78
C VAL A 376 1.30 -14.52 -10.37
N TYR A 377 1.75 -13.45 -10.99
CA TYR A 377 3.01 -12.80 -10.68
C TYR A 377 3.05 -12.29 -9.23
N ILE A 378 2.03 -11.52 -8.79
CA ILE A 378 1.96 -10.97 -7.44
C ILE A 378 1.93 -12.11 -6.42
N THR A 379 1.11 -13.14 -6.66
CA THR A 379 1.01 -14.30 -5.77
C THR A 379 2.35 -15.01 -5.65
N ALA A 380 3.05 -15.23 -6.75
CA ALA A 380 4.37 -15.86 -6.74
C ALA A 380 5.39 -15.03 -5.93
N VAL A 381 5.44 -13.70 -6.14
CA VAL A 381 6.34 -12.80 -5.39
C VAL A 381 6.00 -12.76 -3.90
N CYS A 382 4.72 -12.74 -3.55
CA CYS A 382 4.29 -12.68 -2.15
C CYS A 382 4.51 -13.99 -1.39
N LEU A 383 4.37 -15.15 -2.06
CA LEU A 383 4.54 -16.46 -1.43
C LEU A 383 5.99 -16.94 -1.38
N LEU A 384 6.86 -16.43 -2.24
CA LEU A 384 8.26 -16.86 -2.30
C LEU A 384 8.98 -16.77 -0.94
N PRO A 385 8.90 -15.65 -0.18
CA PRO A 385 9.51 -15.60 1.15
C PRO A 385 8.87 -16.52 2.18
N GLU A 386 7.58 -16.78 2.09
CA GLU A 386 6.90 -17.75 2.98
C GLU A 386 7.51 -19.15 2.81
N PHE A 387 7.79 -19.57 1.58
CA PHE A 387 8.50 -20.83 1.32
C PHE A 387 9.95 -20.83 1.84
N LEU A 388 10.64 -19.69 1.78
CA LEU A 388 12.00 -19.55 2.29
C LEU A 388 12.04 -19.64 3.83
N ILE A 389 11.09 -19.01 4.51
CA ILE A 389 10.95 -19.09 5.97
C ILE A 389 10.70 -20.54 6.39
N LEU A 390 9.76 -21.24 5.73
CA LEU A 390 9.42 -22.63 6.04
C LEU A 390 10.58 -23.60 5.84
N LYS A 391 11.43 -23.39 4.84
CA LYS A 391 12.51 -24.32 4.47
C LYS A 391 13.84 -24.02 5.16
N TYR A 392 14.16 -22.76 5.42
CA TYR A 392 15.48 -22.34 5.90
C TYR A 392 15.46 -21.65 7.28
N ASN A 393 14.28 -21.54 7.95
CA ASN A 393 14.13 -20.84 9.24
C ASN A 393 14.81 -19.47 9.29
N VAL A 394 14.83 -18.78 8.17
CA VAL A 394 15.44 -17.45 8.06
C VAL A 394 14.54 -16.48 8.79
N PRO A 395 15.03 -15.67 9.72
CA PRO A 395 14.27 -14.61 10.35
C PRO A 395 14.09 -13.47 9.33
N PHE A 396 13.24 -13.70 8.31
CA PHE A 396 13.05 -12.77 7.22
C PHE A 396 11.94 -11.76 7.58
N TYR A 397 12.35 -10.56 7.94
CA TYR A 397 11.49 -9.37 7.96
C TYR A 397 11.09 -8.91 6.53
N PHE A 398 11.64 -9.54 5.49
CA PHE A 398 11.30 -9.30 4.10
C PHE A 398 10.25 -10.29 3.61
N GLY A 399 9.00 -10.14 4.06
CA GLY A 399 7.88 -10.76 3.37
C GLY A 399 7.82 -10.28 1.91
N GLY A 400 7.37 -11.11 0.97
CA GLY A 400 7.24 -10.74 -0.45
C GLY A 400 6.40 -9.49 -0.67
N THR A 401 5.41 -9.28 0.20
CA THR A 401 4.60 -8.05 0.24
C THR A 401 5.43 -6.81 0.52
N SER A 402 6.36 -6.86 1.48
CA SER A 402 7.18 -5.70 1.83
C SER A 402 8.12 -5.29 0.70
N LEU A 403 8.77 -6.25 0.05
CA LEU A 403 9.63 -6.00 -1.09
C LEU A 403 8.84 -5.42 -2.27
N LEU A 404 7.68 -6.01 -2.57
CA LEU A 404 6.78 -5.54 -3.62
C LEU A 404 6.31 -4.11 -3.34
N ILE A 405 5.91 -3.79 -2.11
CA ILE A 405 5.48 -2.45 -1.71
C ILE A 405 6.64 -1.45 -1.87
N ILE A 406 7.84 -1.79 -1.40
CA ILE A 406 9.00 -0.90 -1.53
C ILE A 406 9.28 -0.57 -3.00
N VAL A 407 9.33 -1.57 -3.86
CA VAL A 407 9.65 -1.37 -5.28
C VAL A 407 8.56 -0.57 -5.99
N VAL A 408 7.29 -0.98 -5.85
CA VAL A 408 6.19 -0.34 -6.59
C VAL A 408 5.92 1.07 -6.12
N VAL A 409 5.92 1.33 -4.80
CA VAL A 409 5.74 2.70 -4.27
C VAL A 409 6.88 3.61 -4.70
N THR A 410 8.13 3.11 -4.72
CA THR A 410 9.27 3.88 -5.22
C THR A 410 9.11 4.20 -6.71
N MET A 411 8.67 3.23 -7.52
CA MET A 411 8.45 3.42 -8.95
C MET A 411 7.30 4.40 -9.23
N ASP A 412 6.18 4.29 -8.51
CA ASP A 412 5.05 5.21 -8.66
C ASP A 412 5.45 6.63 -8.21
N PHE A 413 6.24 6.77 -7.15
CA PHE A 413 6.77 8.05 -6.72
C PHE A 413 7.69 8.67 -7.79
N MET A 414 8.62 7.90 -8.33
CA MET A 414 9.51 8.34 -9.42
C MET A 414 8.72 8.77 -10.67
N ALA A 415 7.71 7.99 -11.06
CA ALA A 415 6.84 8.32 -12.19
C ALA A 415 6.07 9.64 -11.97
N GLN A 416 5.58 9.88 -10.76
CA GLN A 416 4.89 11.13 -10.42
C GLN A 416 5.84 12.34 -10.44
N VAL A 417 7.05 12.20 -9.90
CA VAL A 417 8.08 13.24 -9.98
C VAL A 417 8.41 13.57 -11.44
N GLN A 418 8.58 12.55 -12.29
CA GLN A 418 8.85 12.73 -13.72
C GLN A 418 7.69 13.44 -14.45
N ASN A 419 6.46 13.01 -14.20
CA ASN A 419 5.27 13.64 -14.79
C ASN A 419 5.14 15.11 -14.37
N TYR A 420 5.40 15.41 -13.10
CA TYR A 420 5.38 16.77 -12.59
C TYR A 420 6.46 17.63 -13.24
N MET A 421 7.69 17.12 -13.40
CA MET A 421 8.77 17.83 -14.08
C MET A 421 8.45 18.09 -15.56
N MET A 422 7.89 17.11 -16.27
CA MET A 422 7.48 17.26 -17.67
C MET A 422 6.38 18.33 -17.81
N SER A 423 5.36 18.30 -16.97
CA SER A 423 4.27 19.30 -16.97
C SER A 423 4.82 20.72 -16.81
N GLN A 424 5.76 20.95 -15.91
CA GLN A 424 6.39 22.26 -15.72
C GLN A 424 7.26 22.70 -16.89
N GLN A 425 7.95 21.75 -17.55
CA GLN A 425 8.70 22.07 -18.78
C GLN A 425 7.77 22.53 -19.91
N TYR A 426 6.65 21.82 -20.11
CA TYR A 426 5.63 22.20 -21.11
C TYR A 426 5.06 23.58 -20.84
N GLU A 427 4.68 23.90 -19.61
CA GLU A 427 4.17 25.22 -19.24
C GLU A 427 5.19 26.34 -19.51
N SER A 428 6.47 26.06 -19.27
CA SER A 428 7.55 27.01 -19.54
C SER A 428 7.77 27.27 -21.03
N LEU A 429 7.55 26.26 -21.88
CA LEU A 429 7.63 26.38 -23.33
C LEU A 429 6.44 27.18 -23.90
N LEU A 430 5.22 26.90 -23.40
CA LEU A 430 4.02 27.65 -23.78
C LEU A 430 4.11 29.15 -23.43
N LYS A 431 4.61 29.46 -22.21
CA LYS A 431 4.87 30.85 -21.82
C LYS A 431 5.88 31.53 -22.73
N LYS A 432 6.94 30.84 -23.17
CA LYS A 432 7.92 31.37 -24.13
C LYS A 432 7.34 31.54 -25.53
N ALA A 433 6.42 30.69 -25.96
CA ALA A 433 5.75 30.79 -27.27
C ALA A 433 4.78 31.97 -27.31
N ASN A 434 3.99 32.18 -26.24
CA ASN A 434 3.04 33.33 -26.16
C ASN A 434 3.72 34.70 -25.99
N PHE A 435 4.99 34.77 -25.61
CA PHE A 435 5.75 36.06 -25.60
C PHE A 435 6.39 36.38 -26.94
N LYS A 436 6.25 35.54 -27.97
CA LYS A 436 6.75 35.77 -29.33
C LYS A 436 5.66 36.06 -30.37
N SER A 437 4.39 36.09 -29.95
CA SER A 437 3.28 36.61 -30.71
C SER A 437 2.90 37.99 -30.19
#